data_421c9fb52744da5a179d24781fa19b3e
#
_entry.id   421c9fb52744da5a179d24781fa19b3e
#
_cell.length_a   1.000
_cell.length_b   1.000
_cell.length_c   1.000
_cell.angle_alpha   90.00
_cell.angle_beta   90.00
_cell.angle_gamma   90.00
#
_symmetry.space_group_name_H-M   'P 1'
#
loop_
_entity.id
_entity.type
_entity.pdbx_description
1 polymer ?
#
loop_
_entity_poly.entity_id
_entity_poly.type
_entity_poly.pdbx_seq_one_letter_code
_entity_poly.pdbx_strand_id
1 'polypeptide(L)'
;MTATLERGFKSWAERTATSLRGELALSPFQPFDPRQFAAYLQVPLITPHQVDGITDDILHQLLVVDPWGWSALTLDQGQSALVIYNPTHPPGRQASDIVHELAHIVLGHQPATMIMSPDGTLVMRSYNQKQEEEANWLGWALLLPREALLSLRRRKVTVPNIAASFGVTEILVQYRMRITGVESQVRAANASWKPR
;
A
#
# COMPACT_ATOMS: atom_id res chain seq x y z
N MET A 1 -8.41 13.37 -14.91
CA MET A 1 -7.85 14.46 -14.06
C MET A 1 -7.34 13.79 -12.81
N THR A 2 -6.03 13.93 -12.47
CA THR A 2 -5.49 13.42 -11.22
C THR A 2 -6.08 14.24 -10.07
N ALA A 3 -6.69 13.58 -9.08
CA ALA A 3 -7.12 14.27 -7.86
C ALA A 3 -5.89 14.89 -7.21
N THR A 4 -5.98 16.16 -6.88
CA THR A 4 -4.84 16.86 -6.29
C THR A 4 -4.91 16.65 -4.79
N LEU A 5 -3.92 15.93 -4.23
CA LEU A 5 -3.75 15.81 -2.79
C LEU A 5 -3.69 17.19 -2.13
N GLU A 6 -4.26 17.35 -0.98
CA GLU A 6 -4.22 18.61 -0.23
C GLU A 6 -2.79 19.03 0.06
N ARG A 7 -2.59 20.36 0.04
CA ARG A 7 -1.27 20.92 0.34
C ARG A 7 -0.80 20.47 1.73
N GLY A 8 0.37 19.86 1.78
CA GLY A 8 0.96 19.36 3.02
C GLY A 8 0.66 17.89 3.31
N PHE A 9 -0.34 17.26 2.66
CA PHE A 9 -0.69 15.86 2.90
C PHE A 9 0.51 14.91 2.74
N LYS A 10 1.29 15.05 1.67
CA LYS A 10 2.47 14.22 1.41
C LYS A 10 3.47 14.23 2.57
N SER A 11 3.76 15.42 3.10
CA SER A 11 4.67 15.58 4.24
C SER A 11 4.06 15.08 5.55
N TRP A 12 2.77 15.22 5.71
CA TRP A 12 2.02 14.65 6.83
C TRP A 12 2.09 13.12 6.78
N ALA A 13 1.79 12.50 5.64
CA ALA A 13 1.81 11.06 5.46
C ALA A 13 3.20 10.45 5.73
N GLU A 14 4.29 11.10 5.28
CA GLU A 14 5.66 10.64 5.59
C GLU A 14 5.93 10.67 7.11
N ARG A 15 5.51 11.73 7.83
CA ARG A 15 5.65 11.81 9.29
C ARG A 15 4.78 10.79 10.01
N THR A 16 3.54 10.61 9.57
CA THR A 16 2.61 9.62 10.12
C THR A 16 3.14 8.21 9.92
N ALA A 17 3.66 7.89 8.73
CA ALA A 17 4.31 6.60 8.49
C ALA A 17 5.51 6.38 9.41
N THR A 18 6.33 7.41 9.65
CA THR A 18 7.46 7.32 10.59
C THR A 18 6.98 7.07 12.02
N SER A 19 5.91 7.75 12.47
CA SER A 19 5.31 7.55 13.79
C SER A 19 4.79 6.13 13.98
N LEU A 20 3.95 5.66 13.03
CA LEU A 20 3.38 4.31 13.07
C LEU A 20 4.44 3.21 13.04
N ARG A 21 5.50 3.41 12.26
CA ARG A 21 6.67 2.50 12.28
C ARG A 21 7.34 2.50 13.65
N GLY A 22 7.46 3.67 14.28
CA GLY A 22 8.01 3.80 15.65
C GLY A 22 7.17 3.07 16.70
N GLU A 23 5.84 3.11 16.59
CA GLU A 23 4.92 2.36 17.47
C GLU A 23 5.11 0.84 17.34
N LEU A 24 5.53 0.37 16.17
CA LEU A 24 5.92 -1.02 15.91
C LEU A 24 7.40 -1.31 16.21
N ALA A 25 8.13 -0.38 16.84
CA ALA A 25 9.57 -0.46 17.10
C ALA A 25 10.42 -0.67 15.83
N LEU A 26 9.96 -0.18 14.67
CA LEU A 26 10.64 -0.29 13.39
C LEU A 26 11.40 1.00 13.04
N SER A 27 12.69 0.89 12.74
CA SER A 27 13.46 1.97 12.13
C SER A 27 13.05 2.18 10.65
N PRO A 28 13.36 3.33 10.04
CA PRO A 28 13.10 3.57 8.62
C PRO A 28 13.77 2.56 7.67
N PHE A 29 14.81 1.87 8.13
CA PHE A 29 15.63 0.96 7.32
C PHE A 29 15.24 -0.52 7.43
N GLN A 30 14.28 -0.84 8.27
CA GLN A 30 13.76 -2.20 8.42
C GLN A 30 12.58 -2.45 7.46
N PRO A 31 12.36 -3.67 6.97
CA PRO A 31 11.15 -3.99 6.23
C PRO A 31 9.91 -3.80 7.11
N PHE A 32 8.81 -3.48 6.48
CA PHE A 32 7.51 -3.30 7.13
C PHE A 32 6.63 -4.50 6.78
N ASP A 33 6.15 -5.20 7.80
CA ASP A 33 5.21 -6.31 7.60
C ASP A 33 3.76 -5.80 7.76
N PRO A 34 2.97 -5.73 6.68
CA PRO A 34 1.57 -5.33 6.75
C PRO A 34 0.70 -6.24 7.63
N ARG A 35 1.11 -7.51 7.83
CA ARG A 35 0.37 -8.45 8.69
C ARG A 35 0.54 -8.11 10.17
N GLN A 36 1.76 -7.74 10.57
CA GLN A 36 2.00 -7.24 11.93
C GLN A 36 1.26 -5.92 12.16
N PHE A 37 1.21 -5.04 11.16
CA PHE A 37 0.46 -3.80 11.26
C PHE A 37 -1.04 -4.02 11.34
N ALA A 38 -1.60 -4.96 10.59
CA ALA A 38 -3.00 -5.35 10.71
C ALA A 38 -3.33 -5.87 12.13
N ALA A 39 -2.45 -6.71 12.69
CA ALA A 39 -2.59 -7.20 14.06
C ALA A 39 -2.54 -6.07 15.09
N TYR A 40 -1.63 -5.09 14.91
CA TYR A 40 -1.56 -3.89 15.74
C TYR A 40 -2.86 -3.06 15.69
N LEU A 41 -3.44 -2.91 14.50
CA LEU A 41 -4.72 -2.21 14.30
C LEU A 41 -5.93 -3.06 14.70
N GLN A 42 -5.75 -4.30 15.11
CA GLN A 42 -6.81 -5.28 15.39
C GLN A 42 -7.74 -5.53 14.17
N VAL A 43 -7.18 -5.46 12.97
CA VAL A 43 -7.88 -5.71 11.70
C VAL A 43 -7.58 -7.13 11.22
N PRO A 44 -8.58 -8.03 11.19
CA PRO A 44 -8.40 -9.36 10.65
C PRO A 44 -7.98 -9.32 9.16
N LEU A 45 -7.00 -10.13 8.80
CA LEU A 45 -6.63 -10.40 7.41
C LEU A 45 -7.06 -11.81 7.06
N ILE A 46 -7.90 -11.96 6.05
CA ILE A 46 -8.37 -13.26 5.59
C ILE A 46 -8.20 -13.40 4.08
N THR A 47 -8.23 -14.63 3.61
CA THR A 47 -8.27 -14.97 2.19
C THR A 47 -9.69 -15.37 1.79
N PRO A 48 -10.03 -15.42 0.49
CA PRO A 48 -11.35 -15.86 0.04
C PRO A 48 -11.77 -17.23 0.57
N HIS A 49 -10.81 -18.15 0.83
CA HIS A 49 -11.11 -19.47 1.39
C HIS A 49 -11.67 -19.42 2.83
N GLN A 50 -11.52 -18.30 3.52
CA GLN A 50 -11.94 -18.11 4.91
C GLN A 50 -13.25 -17.30 5.01
N VAL A 51 -13.84 -16.98 3.87
CA VAL A 51 -15.12 -16.25 3.82
C VAL A 51 -16.27 -17.24 3.78
N ASP A 52 -17.13 -17.20 4.79
CA ASP A 52 -18.30 -18.07 4.87
C ASP A 52 -19.26 -17.85 3.67
N GLY A 53 -19.73 -18.96 3.09
CA GLY A 53 -20.70 -18.93 2.00
C GLY A 53 -20.10 -18.70 0.60
N ILE A 54 -18.79 -18.56 0.46
CA ILE A 54 -18.13 -18.59 -0.85
C ILE A 54 -18.14 -20.03 -1.38
N THR A 55 -18.63 -20.23 -2.62
CA THR A 55 -18.63 -21.52 -3.31
C THR A 55 -17.31 -21.79 -4.01
N ASP A 56 -17.04 -23.08 -4.30
CA ASP A 56 -15.84 -23.48 -5.05
C ASP A 56 -15.75 -22.83 -6.43
N ASP A 57 -16.88 -22.60 -7.10
CA ASP A 57 -16.93 -21.91 -8.40
C ASP A 57 -16.47 -20.46 -8.27
N ILE A 58 -16.89 -19.76 -7.21
CA ILE A 58 -16.45 -18.38 -6.94
C ILE A 58 -14.97 -18.36 -6.61
N LEU A 59 -14.49 -19.28 -5.76
CA LEU A 59 -13.06 -19.40 -5.46
C LEU A 59 -12.24 -19.66 -6.73
N HIS A 60 -12.70 -20.58 -7.58
CA HIS A 60 -12.06 -20.86 -8.85
C HIS A 60 -11.99 -19.62 -9.75
N GLN A 61 -13.09 -18.88 -9.87
CA GLN A 61 -13.14 -17.62 -10.62
C GLN A 61 -12.13 -16.60 -10.11
N LEU A 62 -12.10 -16.36 -8.78
CA LEU A 62 -11.29 -15.32 -8.16
C LEU A 62 -9.77 -15.65 -8.14
N LEU A 63 -9.41 -16.93 -8.01
CA LEU A 63 -8.05 -17.33 -7.74
C LEU A 63 -7.35 -18.02 -8.92
N VAL A 64 -8.12 -18.51 -9.92
CA VAL A 64 -7.59 -19.28 -11.04
C VAL A 64 -7.94 -18.64 -12.38
N VAL A 65 -9.20 -18.31 -12.61
CA VAL A 65 -9.66 -17.78 -13.93
C VAL A 65 -9.23 -16.32 -14.09
N ASP A 66 -9.49 -15.49 -13.09
CA ASP A 66 -9.13 -14.06 -13.12
C ASP A 66 -8.43 -13.61 -11.81
N PRO A 67 -7.26 -14.18 -11.50
CA PRO A 67 -6.53 -13.83 -10.28
C PRO A 67 -6.01 -12.39 -10.27
N TRP A 68 -5.95 -11.74 -11.43
CA TRP A 68 -5.46 -10.37 -11.58
C TRP A 68 -6.57 -9.31 -11.60
N GLY A 69 -7.84 -9.73 -11.63
CA GLY A 69 -9.01 -8.85 -11.66
C GLY A 69 -9.28 -8.16 -10.33
N TRP A 70 -8.64 -8.61 -9.25
CA TRP A 70 -8.78 -8.03 -7.91
C TRP A 70 -7.51 -8.18 -7.09
N SER A 71 -7.34 -7.38 -6.03
CA SER A 71 -6.14 -7.42 -5.19
C SER A 71 -6.47 -7.60 -3.71
N ALA A 72 -7.15 -6.66 -3.12
CA ALA A 72 -7.65 -6.70 -1.75
C ALA A 72 -8.91 -5.84 -1.66
N LEU A 73 -9.64 -6.00 -0.58
CA LEU A 73 -10.80 -5.17 -0.26
C LEU A 73 -11.00 -5.12 1.26
N THR A 74 -11.50 -3.99 1.74
CA THR A 74 -11.92 -3.81 3.12
C THR A 74 -13.43 -3.98 3.22
N LEU A 75 -13.87 -4.84 4.14
CA LEU A 75 -15.26 -4.92 4.58
C LEU A 75 -15.41 -4.18 5.91
N ASP A 76 -16.28 -3.17 5.93
CA ASP A 76 -16.66 -2.46 7.14
C ASP A 76 -17.89 -3.11 7.75
N GLN A 77 -17.78 -3.49 9.03
CA GLN A 77 -18.87 -4.09 9.81
C GLN A 77 -19.41 -3.10 10.87
N GLY A 78 -19.17 -1.80 10.67
CA GLY A 78 -19.64 -0.71 11.53
C GLY A 78 -18.73 -0.41 12.71
N GLN A 79 -18.42 -1.38 13.55
CA GLN A 79 -17.47 -1.23 14.68
C GLN A 79 -16.14 -1.94 14.45
N SER A 80 -16.02 -2.73 13.43
CA SER A 80 -14.83 -3.47 13.05
C SER A 80 -14.68 -3.50 11.54
N ALA A 81 -13.46 -3.54 11.08
CA ALA A 81 -13.14 -3.76 9.67
C ALA A 81 -12.38 -5.07 9.53
N LEU A 82 -12.50 -5.73 8.40
CA LEU A 82 -11.64 -6.83 8.00
C LEU A 82 -11.14 -6.62 6.58
N VAL A 83 -9.95 -7.13 6.28
CA VAL A 83 -9.37 -7.05 4.94
C VAL A 83 -9.30 -8.45 4.34
N ILE A 84 -9.87 -8.61 3.14
CA ILE A 84 -9.74 -9.81 2.32
C ILE A 84 -8.68 -9.52 1.26
N TYR A 85 -7.63 -10.33 1.19
CA TYR A 85 -6.55 -10.13 0.22
C TYR A 85 -6.39 -11.34 -0.70
N ASN A 86 -5.86 -11.09 -1.89
CA ASN A 86 -5.60 -12.13 -2.88
C ASN A 86 -4.29 -12.87 -2.57
N PRO A 87 -4.33 -14.14 -2.15
CA PRO A 87 -3.15 -14.90 -1.79
C PRO A 87 -2.32 -15.36 -3.00
N THR A 88 -2.85 -15.26 -4.22
CA THR A 88 -2.16 -15.70 -5.45
C THR A 88 -1.14 -14.69 -5.96
N HIS A 89 -1.24 -13.43 -5.52
CA HIS A 89 -0.28 -12.41 -5.90
C HIS A 89 1.11 -12.66 -5.29
N PRO A 90 2.20 -12.20 -5.95
CA PRO A 90 3.53 -12.25 -5.38
C PRO A 90 3.60 -11.51 -4.02
N PRO A 91 4.45 -11.96 -3.06
CA PRO A 91 4.49 -11.41 -1.71
C PRO A 91 4.64 -9.88 -1.64
N GLY A 92 5.49 -9.29 -2.47
CA GLY A 92 5.67 -7.84 -2.50
C GLY A 92 4.45 -7.07 -3.01
N ARG A 93 3.61 -7.70 -3.85
CA ARG A 93 2.33 -7.15 -4.26
C ARG A 93 1.29 -7.30 -3.15
N GLN A 94 1.20 -8.48 -2.53
CA GLN A 94 0.33 -8.68 -1.36
C GLN A 94 0.63 -7.63 -0.27
N ALA A 95 1.91 -7.36 0.00
CA ALA A 95 2.29 -6.33 0.97
C ALA A 95 1.75 -4.94 0.59
N SER A 96 1.84 -4.57 -0.69
CA SER A 96 1.32 -3.30 -1.19
C SER A 96 -0.22 -3.24 -1.13
N ASP A 97 -0.89 -4.31 -1.51
CA ASP A 97 -2.35 -4.39 -1.54
C ASP A 97 -2.91 -4.34 -0.11
N ILE A 98 -2.35 -5.11 0.83
CA ILE A 98 -2.79 -5.11 2.23
C ILE A 98 -2.57 -3.75 2.89
N VAL A 99 -1.37 -3.15 2.73
CA VAL A 99 -1.09 -1.87 3.37
C VAL A 99 -1.95 -0.73 2.81
N HIS A 100 -2.35 -0.81 1.55
CA HIS A 100 -3.28 0.13 0.93
C HIS A 100 -4.64 0.10 1.65
N GLU A 101 -5.21 -1.08 1.87
CA GLU A 101 -6.47 -1.24 2.60
C GLU A 101 -6.34 -0.77 4.06
N LEU A 102 -5.24 -1.12 4.74
CA LEU A 102 -4.98 -0.64 6.09
C LEU A 102 -4.80 0.88 6.15
N ALA A 103 -4.26 1.50 5.11
CA ALA A 103 -4.15 2.95 5.03
C ALA A 103 -5.51 3.63 4.91
N HIS A 104 -6.48 3.04 4.18
CA HIS A 104 -7.86 3.53 4.19
C HIS A 104 -8.45 3.55 5.59
N ILE A 105 -8.22 2.50 6.36
CA ILE A 105 -8.71 2.39 7.76
C ILE A 105 -8.06 3.47 8.65
N VAL A 106 -6.73 3.62 8.59
CA VAL A 106 -5.98 4.62 9.37
C VAL A 106 -6.41 6.05 9.05
N LEU A 107 -6.74 6.31 7.78
CA LEU A 107 -7.20 7.63 7.31
C LEU A 107 -8.68 7.89 7.60
N GLY A 108 -9.42 6.90 8.09
CA GLY A 108 -10.85 7.01 8.33
C GLY A 108 -11.64 7.26 7.04
N HIS A 109 -11.16 6.72 5.92
CA HIS A 109 -11.85 6.83 4.64
C HIS A 109 -13.19 6.11 4.68
N GLN A 110 -14.20 6.72 4.08
CA GLN A 110 -15.49 6.05 3.94
C GLN A 110 -15.33 4.84 3.03
N PRO A 111 -15.87 3.67 3.42
CA PRO A 111 -15.81 2.49 2.58
C PRO A 111 -16.52 2.76 1.24
N ALA A 112 -15.99 2.16 0.18
CA ALA A 112 -16.63 2.27 -1.13
C ALA A 112 -18.03 1.67 -1.07
N THR A 113 -19.05 2.47 -1.36
CA THR A 113 -20.43 2.00 -1.41
C THR A 113 -20.61 1.13 -2.65
N MET A 114 -21.04 -0.10 -2.46
CA MET A 114 -21.48 -0.97 -3.55
C MET A 114 -22.96 -0.75 -3.78
N ILE A 115 -23.33 -0.29 -4.97
CA ILE A 115 -24.72 -0.18 -5.40
C ILE A 115 -24.97 -1.36 -6.33
N MET A 116 -25.80 -2.29 -5.90
CA MET A 116 -26.24 -3.41 -6.73
C MET A 116 -27.55 -3.04 -7.42
N SER A 117 -27.67 -3.38 -8.70
CA SER A 117 -28.97 -3.35 -9.37
C SER A 117 -29.93 -4.34 -8.71
N PRO A 118 -31.26 -4.11 -8.79
CA PRO A 118 -32.25 -5.00 -8.17
C PRO A 118 -32.15 -6.46 -8.61
N ASP A 119 -31.65 -6.72 -9.80
CA ASP A 119 -31.44 -8.05 -10.39
C ASP A 119 -30.04 -8.64 -10.08
N GLY A 120 -29.18 -7.90 -9.33
CA GLY A 120 -27.84 -8.34 -8.96
C GLY A 120 -26.81 -8.39 -10.08
N THR A 121 -27.17 -7.93 -11.30
CA THR A 121 -26.30 -8.04 -12.48
C THR A 121 -25.32 -6.89 -12.63
N LEU A 122 -25.61 -5.74 -12.03
CA LEU A 122 -24.73 -4.56 -12.06
C LEU A 122 -24.28 -4.21 -10.65
N VAL A 123 -22.97 -4.10 -10.48
CA VAL A 123 -22.33 -3.59 -9.26
C VAL A 123 -21.62 -2.31 -9.60
N MET A 124 -22.08 -1.18 -9.05
CA MET A 124 -21.37 0.08 -9.11
C MET A 124 -20.64 0.30 -7.79
N ARG A 125 -19.33 0.48 -7.87
CA ARG A 125 -18.51 0.88 -6.72
C ARG A 125 -18.30 2.40 -6.76
N SER A 126 -18.59 3.09 -5.68
CA SER A 126 -18.20 4.49 -5.56
C SER A 126 -16.67 4.58 -5.47
N TYR A 127 -16.07 5.31 -6.40
CA TYR A 127 -14.63 5.52 -6.44
C TYR A 127 -14.32 6.96 -6.05
N ASN A 128 -13.58 7.14 -4.96
CA ASN A 128 -13.09 8.44 -4.54
C ASN A 128 -11.59 8.55 -4.82
N GLN A 129 -11.24 9.12 -5.95
CA GLN A 129 -9.86 9.24 -6.41
C GLN A 129 -8.94 9.90 -5.37
N LYS A 130 -9.43 10.88 -4.60
CA LYS A 130 -8.63 11.53 -3.56
C LYS A 130 -8.27 10.54 -2.45
N GLN A 131 -9.24 9.78 -1.95
CA GLN A 131 -9.01 8.77 -0.91
C GLN A 131 -8.03 7.69 -1.38
N GLU A 132 -8.13 7.25 -2.63
CA GLU A 132 -7.21 6.28 -3.21
C GLU A 132 -5.76 6.82 -3.28
N GLU A 133 -5.59 8.07 -3.70
CA GLU A 133 -4.27 8.69 -3.75
C GLU A 133 -3.69 8.90 -2.33
N GLU A 134 -4.52 9.25 -1.36
CA GLU A 134 -4.13 9.38 0.05
C GLU A 134 -3.71 8.04 0.66
N ALA A 135 -4.50 6.98 0.46
CA ALA A 135 -4.19 5.63 0.92
C ALA A 135 -2.91 5.08 0.29
N ASN A 136 -2.77 5.25 -1.02
CA ASN A 136 -1.55 4.90 -1.73
C ASN A 136 -0.33 5.62 -1.14
N TRP A 137 -0.42 6.94 -0.91
CA TRP A 137 0.73 7.69 -0.39
C TRP A 137 1.15 7.23 0.99
N LEU A 138 0.20 7.09 1.93
CA LEU A 138 0.48 6.63 3.29
C LEU A 138 0.99 5.18 3.30
N GLY A 139 0.31 4.28 2.60
CA GLY A 139 0.69 2.86 2.53
C GLY A 139 2.11 2.67 1.97
N TRP A 140 2.43 3.37 0.90
CA TRP A 140 3.77 3.29 0.33
C TRP A 140 4.83 3.98 1.18
N ALA A 141 4.48 5.00 1.97
CA ALA A 141 5.41 5.60 2.94
C ALA A 141 5.70 4.65 4.10
N LEU A 142 4.72 3.85 4.53
CA LEU A 142 4.90 2.78 5.51
C LEU A 142 5.85 1.70 4.99
N LEU A 143 5.63 1.19 3.77
CA LEU A 143 6.46 0.15 3.18
C LEU A 143 7.87 0.64 2.87
N LEU A 144 8.01 1.85 2.37
CA LEU A 144 9.26 2.36 1.81
C LEU A 144 9.45 3.85 2.14
N PRO A 145 9.90 4.16 3.37
CA PRO A 145 10.11 5.53 3.83
C PRO A 145 11.09 6.30 2.94
N ARG A 146 10.76 7.58 2.67
CA ARG A 146 11.60 8.44 1.85
C ARG A 146 13.02 8.58 2.38
N GLU A 147 13.20 8.63 3.69
CA GLU A 147 14.51 8.71 4.35
C GLU A 147 15.39 7.50 4.01
N ALA A 148 14.83 6.29 4.10
CA ALA A 148 15.54 5.07 3.74
C ALA A 148 15.94 5.07 2.27
N LEU A 149 15.02 5.41 1.37
CA LEU A 149 15.30 5.52 -0.07
C LEU A 149 16.44 6.49 -0.36
N LEU A 150 16.40 7.69 0.23
CA LEU A 150 17.43 8.69 0.01
C LEU A 150 18.82 8.21 0.48
N SER A 151 18.87 7.61 1.66
CA SER A 151 20.12 7.07 2.22
C SER A 151 20.69 5.94 1.37
N LEU A 152 19.84 4.96 1.00
CA LEU A 152 20.26 3.81 0.20
C LEU A 152 20.72 4.23 -1.20
N ARG A 153 20.04 5.18 -1.84
CA ARG A 153 20.41 5.68 -3.16
C ARG A 153 21.70 6.51 -3.13
N ARG A 154 21.95 7.28 -2.07
CA ARG A 154 23.25 7.93 -1.85
C ARG A 154 24.39 6.91 -1.74
N ARG A 155 24.11 5.77 -1.13
CA ARG A 155 25.05 4.62 -1.04
C ARG A 155 25.09 3.77 -2.31
N LYS A 156 24.43 4.19 -3.39
CA LYS A 156 24.36 3.51 -4.70
C LYS A 156 23.77 2.10 -4.64
N VAL A 157 22.92 1.80 -3.64
CA VAL A 157 22.19 0.52 -3.59
C VAL A 157 21.24 0.45 -4.79
N THR A 158 21.23 -0.68 -5.47
CA THR A 158 20.42 -0.89 -6.68
C THR A 158 18.94 -1.07 -6.37
N VAL A 159 18.07 -0.79 -7.34
CA VAL A 159 16.61 -0.97 -7.19
C VAL A 159 16.24 -2.40 -6.78
N PRO A 160 16.76 -3.46 -7.44
CA PRO A 160 16.47 -4.83 -7.03
C PRO A 160 16.86 -5.12 -5.57
N ASN A 161 18.02 -4.63 -5.12
CA ASN A 161 18.48 -4.85 -3.75
C ASN A 161 17.61 -4.11 -2.73
N ILE A 162 17.13 -2.89 -3.06
CA ILE A 162 16.18 -2.16 -2.21
C ILE A 162 14.86 -2.93 -2.15
N ALA A 163 14.33 -3.39 -3.29
CA ALA A 163 13.09 -4.14 -3.36
C ALA A 163 13.17 -5.42 -2.50
N ALA A 164 14.24 -6.19 -2.65
CA ALA A 164 14.47 -7.39 -1.85
C ALA A 164 14.58 -7.11 -0.35
N SER A 165 15.31 -6.05 0.04
CA SER A 165 15.51 -5.69 1.45
C SER A 165 14.23 -5.23 2.15
N PHE A 166 13.29 -4.63 1.42
CA PHE A 166 12.02 -4.14 1.97
C PHE A 166 10.83 -5.06 1.70
N GLY A 167 11.02 -6.15 0.95
CA GLY A 167 9.94 -7.08 0.60
C GLY A 167 8.88 -6.47 -0.30
N VAL A 168 9.26 -5.55 -1.18
CA VAL A 168 8.38 -4.83 -2.10
C VAL A 168 8.76 -5.09 -3.56
N THR A 169 7.90 -4.66 -4.50
CA THR A 169 8.22 -4.77 -5.92
C THR A 169 9.21 -3.69 -6.37
N GLU A 170 10.03 -3.98 -7.38
CA GLU A 170 10.90 -2.98 -8.01
C GLU A 170 10.12 -1.80 -8.59
N ILE A 171 8.92 -2.06 -9.10
CA ILE A 171 8.02 -1.03 -9.62
C ILE A 171 7.68 -0.03 -8.52
N LEU A 172 7.36 -0.51 -7.30
CA LEU A 172 7.08 0.37 -6.17
C LEU A 172 8.31 1.19 -5.79
N VAL A 173 9.50 0.60 -5.75
CA VAL A 173 10.75 1.33 -5.46
C VAL A 173 10.96 2.47 -6.47
N GLN A 174 10.87 2.18 -7.77
CA GLN A 174 11.05 3.16 -8.84
C GLN A 174 10.00 4.28 -8.75
N TYR A 175 8.74 3.91 -8.53
CA TYR A 175 7.65 4.85 -8.38
C TYR A 175 7.86 5.78 -7.18
N ARG A 176 8.17 5.23 -6.00
CA ARG A 176 8.45 6.00 -4.78
C ARG A 176 9.64 6.95 -4.97
N MET A 177 10.75 6.50 -5.57
CA MET A 177 11.89 7.37 -5.86
C MET A 177 11.51 8.57 -6.73
N ARG A 178 10.63 8.35 -7.72
CA ARG A 178 10.13 9.39 -8.61
C ARG A 178 9.27 10.42 -7.86
N ILE A 179 8.22 9.96 -7.17
CA ILE A 179 7.23 10.85 -6.53
C ILE A 179 7.76 11.59 -5.30
N THR A 180 8.79 11.04 -4.63
CA THR A 180 9.46 11.67 -3.49
C THR A 180 10.62 12.57 -3.88
N GLY A 181 10.99 12.60 -5.16
CA GLY A 181 12.12 13.39 -5.66
C GLY A 181 13.50 12.92 -5.23
N VAL A 182 13.62 11.68 -4.72
CA VAL A 182 14.91 11.10 -4.25
C VAL A 182 15.94 11.08 -5.36
N GLU A 183 15.58 10.64 -6.57
CA GLU A 183 16.53 10.61 -7.70
C GLU A 183 17.06 12.01 -8.08
N SER A 184 16.21 13.02 -8.07
CA SER A 184 16.62 14.38 -8.37
C SER A 184 17.60 14.91 -7.33
N GLN A 185 17.38 14.60 -6.04
CA GLN A 185 18.27 15.01 -4.96
C GLN A 185 19.62 14.29 -5.01
N VAL A 186 19.62 13.00 -5.33
CA VAL A 186 20.88 12.22 -5.48
C VAL A 186 21.69 12.75 -6.66
N ARG A 187 21.05 13.04 -7.79
CA ARG A 187 21.74 13.63 -8.96
C ARG A 187 22.31 15.02 -8.65
N ALA A 188 21.53 15.89 -7.98
CA ALA A 188 22.00 17.22 -7.62
C ALA A 188 23.22 17.17 -6.67
N ALA A 189 23.19 16.28 -5.67
CA ALA A 189 24.30 16.07 -4.76
C ALA A 189 25.57 15.58 -5.48
N ASN A 190 25.44 14.67 -6.44
CA ASN A 190 26.57 14.17 -7.21
C ASN A 190 27.13 15.22 -8.19
N ALA A 191 26.27 16.08 -8.75
CA ALA A 191 26.70 17.16 -9.67
C ALA A 191 27.41 18.30 -8.93
N SER A 192 27.08 18.54 -7.67
CA SER A 192 27.72 19.56 -6.85
C SER A 192 29.08 19.12 -6.25
N TRP A 193 29.37 17.82 -6.25
CA TRP A 193 30.64 17.29 -5.81
C TRP A 193 31.68 17.43 -6.93
N LYS A 194 32.50 18.52 -6.90
CA LYS A 194 33.72 18.65 -7.70
C LYS A 194 34.86 18.09 -6.86
N PRO A 195 35.60 17.07 -7.34
CA PRO A 195 36.82 16.65 -6.66
C PRO A 195 37.80 17.85 -6.64
N ARG A 196 38.34 18.16 -5.46
CA ARG A 196 39.47 19.08 -5.31
C ARG A 196 40.75 18.43 -5.79
#